data_d5ee431be0dae1ed530dbcf6df44b615
#
_entry.id   d5ee431be0dae1ed530dbcf6df44b615
#
_cell.length_a   1.000
_cell.length_b   1.000
_cell.length_c   1.000
_cell.angle_alpha   90.00
_cell.angle_beta   90.00
_cell.angle_gamma   90.00
#
_symmetry.space_group_name_H-M   'P 1'
#
loop_
_entity.id
_entity.type
_entity.pdbx_description
1 polymer ?
#
loop_
_entity_poly.entity_id
_entity_poly.type
_entity_poly.pdbx_seq_one_letter_code
_entity_poly.pdbx_strand_id
1 'polypeptide(L)'
;LSNVIDPVNRTFAFRMPLENQSRVVQQDGLSHVLWRFRPGQKVRLLVRVEKLDNVFVLPADAVAREGAEAFVFTQNVNTFNRKPVRVLARDRRHTVIANDGSLIPGSFVVQGSAEQLNRMLKSSSGDDLPEGYHIHADGSLHKNEDEGK
;
A
#
# COMPACT_ATOMS: atom_id res chain seq x y z
N LEU A 1 -20.78 14.57 -15.10
CA LEU A 1 -20.68 14.57 -13.64
C LEU A 1 -21.82 15.37 -13.05
N SER A 2 -22.58 14.80 -12.11
CA SER A 2 -23.53 15.58 -11.30
C SER A 2 -22.72 16.36 -10.25
N ASN A 3 -22.93 17.67 -10.18
CA ASN A 3 -22.32 18.51 -9.14
C ASN A 3 -23.15 18.49 -7.83
N VAL A 4 -24.20 17.68 -7.78
CA VAL A 4 -25.08 17.58 -6.62
C VAL A 4 -24.74 16.32 -5.84
N ILE A 5 -24.34 16.51 -4.59
CA ILE A 5 -24.14 15.42 -3.62
C ILE A 5 -25.48 15.17 -2.94
N ASP A 6 -25.93 13.91 -2.92
CA ASP A 6 -27.08 13.52 -2.10
C ASP A 6 -26.70 13.68 -0.62
N PRO A 7 -27.36 14.57 0.14
CA PRO A 7 -27.00 14.86 1.50
C PRO A 7 -27.31 13.69 2.46
N VAL A 8 -28.23 12.80 2.10
CA VAL A 8 -28.64 11.68 2.94
C VAL A 8 -27.64 10.54 2.84
N ASN A 9 -27.29 10.16 1.61
CA ASN A 9 -26.40 9.03 1.34
C ASN A 9 -24.94 9.45 1.17
N ARG A 10 -24.65 10.75 1.10
CA ARG A 10 -23.34 11.33 0.81
C ARG A 10 -22.72 10.75 -0.48
N THR A 11 -23.56 10.48 -1.46
CA THR A 11 -23.16 9.93 -2.75
C THR A 11 -23.41 10.94 -3.86
N PHE A 12 -22.74 10.78 -4.97
CA PHE A 12 -23.02 11.49 -6.20
C PHE A 12 -23.16 10.49 -7.35
N ALA A 13 -24.00 10.81 -8.30
CA ALA A 13 -24.17 9.99 -9.49
C ALA A 13 -23.31 10.51 -10.63
N PHE A 14 -22.65 9.62 -11.33
CA PHE A 14 -22.00 9.93 -12.59
C PHE A 14 -22.44 8.95 -13.67
N ARG A 15 -22.44 9.42 -14.92
CA ARG A 15 -22.72 8.60 -16.08
C ARG A 15 -21.45 8.45 -16.90
N MET A 16 -21.16 7.23 -17.28
CA MET A 16 -20.03 6.90 -18.15
C MET A 16 -20.60 6.30 -19.44
N PRO A 17 -20.34 6.90 -20.60
CA PRO A 17 -20.70 6.28 -21.87
C PRO A 17 -19.90 4.98 -22.01
N LEU A 18 -20.59 3.91 -22.38
CA LEU A 18 -19.97 2.62 -22.62
C LEU A 18 -20.35 2.19 -24.04
N GLU A 19 -19.35 2.11 -24.90
CA GLU A 19 -19.55 1.58 -26.25
C GLU A 19 -19.80 0.06 -26.17
N ASN A 20 -20.98 -0.35 -26.64
CA ASN A 20 -21.34 -1.75 -26.66
C ASN A 20 -20.98 -2.36 -28.02
N GLN A 21 -19.92 -3.13 -28.06
CA GLN A 21 -19.47 -3.83 -29.23
C GLN A 21 -20.33 -5.08 -29.47
N SER A 22 -20.63 -5.37 -30.75
CA SER A 22 -21.31 -6.60 -31.16
C SER A 22 -20.41 -7.45 -32.07
N ARG A 23 -20.67 -8.73 -32.08
CA ARG A 23 -20.13 -9.67 -33.06
C ARG A 23 -21.24 -10.54 -33.65
N VAL A 24 -21.11 -10.88 -34.93
CA VAL A 24 -22.00 -11.81 -35.58
C VAL A 24 -21.45 -13.23 -35.44
N VAL A 25 -22.28 -14.15 -35.00
CA VAL A 25 -21.96 -15.58 -34.88
C VAL A 25 -22.95 -16.38 -35.72
N GLN A 26 -22.44 -17.30 -36.51
CA GLN A 26 -23.25 -18.28 -37.27
C GLN A 26 -23.48 -19.49 -36.37
N GLN A 27 -24.74 -19.83 -36.13
CA GLN A 27 -25.12 -21.04 -35.41
C GLN A 27 -26.35 -21.65 -36.09
N ASP A 28 -26.31 -22.91 -36.39
CA ASP A 28 -27.39 -23.68 -37.04
C ASP A 28 -27.90 -23.04 -38.36
N GLY A 29 -27.00 -22.41 -39.13
CA GLY A 29 -27.34 -21.72 -40.39
C GLY A 29 -27.97 -20.33 -40.20
N LEU A 30 -28.13 -19.88 -38.97
CA LEU A 30 -28.67 -18.55 -38.62
C LEU A 30 -27.56 -17.61 -38.12
N SER A 31 -27.70 -16.32 -38.50
CA SER A 31 -26.79 -15.28 -38.03
C SER A 31 -27.35 -14.67 -36.74
N HIS A 32 -26.57 -14.75 -35.66
CA HIS A 32 -26.92 -14.15 -34.36
C HIS A 32 -25.98 -12.99 -34.07
N VAL A 33 -26.53 -11.85 -33.60
CA VAL A 33 -25.76 -10.71 -33.11
C VAL A 33 -25.60 -10.85 -31.60
N LEU A 34 -24.37 -11.02 -31.17
CA LEU A 34 -24.02 -11.09 -29.76
C LEU A 34 -23.43 -9.76 -29.31
N TRP A 35 -24.07 -9.14 -28.33
CA TRP A 35 -23.59 -7.92 -27.69
C TRP A 35 -22.65 -8.26 -26.54
N ARG A 36 -21.56 -7.49 -26.41
CA ARG A 36 -20.59 -7.62 -25.30
C ARG A 36 -21.26 -7.39 -23.94
N PHE A 37 -22.13 -6.39 -23.84
CA PHE A 37 -22.88 -6.10 -22.64
C PHE A 37 -24.37 -6.29 -22.89
N ARG A 38 -25.04 -6.93 -21.94
CA ARG A 38 -26.46 -7.24 -22.03
C ARG A 38 -27.22 -6.50 -20.92
N PRO A 39 -28.49 -6.13 -21.14
CA PRO A 39 -29.33 -5.59 -20.07
C PRO A 39 -29.34 -6.51 -18.84
N GLY A 40 -29.22 -5.94 -17.65
CA GLY A 40 -29.15 -6.70 -16.38
C GLY A 40 -27.80 -7.30 -16.04
N GLN A 41 -26.80 -7.21 -16.89
CA GLN A 41 -25.44 -7.70 -16.61
C GLN A 41 -24.78 -6.83 -15.54
N LYS A 42 -24.23 -7.45 -14.50
CA LYS A 42 -23.38 -6.77 -13.51
C LYS A 42 -21.98 -6.56 -14.07
N VAL A 43 -21.46 -5.36 -13.95
CA VAL A 43 -20.10 -5.01 -14.38
C VAL A 43 -19.33 -4.41 -13.21
N ARG A 44 -18.02 -4.62 -13.19
CA ARG A 44 -17.10 -3.97 -12.25
C ARG A 44 -16.40 -2.85 -12.99
N LEU A 45 -16.48 -1.65 -12.45
CA LEU A 45 -15.78 -0.49 -12.98
C LEU A 45 -14.54 -0.21 -12.12
N LEU A 46 -13.40 0.00 -12.77
CA LEU A 46 -12.18 0.49 -12.15
C LEU A 46 -11.99 1.94 -12.62
N VAL A 47 -12.34 2.87 -11.75
CA VAL A 47 -12.25 4.30 -12.05
C VAL A 47 -10.91 4.82 -11.53
N ARG A 48 -10.10 5.39 -12.43
CA ARG A 48 -8.89 6.13 -12.01
C ARG A 48 -9.34 7.48 -11.48
N VAL A 49 -9.13 7.70 -10.19
CA VAL A 49 -9.52 8.96 -9.53
C VAL A 49 -8.35 9.91 -9.43
N GLU A 50 -7.11 9.38 -9.36
CA GLU A 50 -5.91 10.17 -9.21
C GLU A 50 -4.71 9.41 -9.78
N LYS A 51 -3.70 10.16 -10.23
CA LYS A 51 -2.37 9.66 -10.56
C LYS A 51 -1.36 10.33 -9.64
N LEU A 52 -0.65 9.54 -8.87
CA LEU A 52 0.42 10.00 -8.02
C LEU A 52 1.75 9.74 -8.73
N ASP A 53 2.50 10.80 -8.99
CA ASP A 53 3.83 10.72 -9.59
C ASP A 53 4.90 10.89 -8.51
N ASN A 54 6.10 10.37 -8.76
CA ASN A 54 7.25 10.47 -7.87
C ASN A 54 6.95 9.94 -6.45
N VAL A 55 6.51 8.70 -6.37
CA VAL A 55 6.13 8.04 -5.12
C VAL A 55 6.78 6.66 -5.02
N PHE A 56 6.89 6.15 -3.79
CA PHE A 56 7.16 4.73 -3.55
C PHE A 56 5.87 3.98 -3.24
N VAL A 57 5.73 2.79 -3.78
CA VAL A 57 4.62 1.87 -3.48
C VAL A 57 5.19 0.69 -2.71
N LEU A 58 4.81 0.54 -1.47
CA LEU A 58 5.26 -0.51 -0.58
C LEU A 58 4.10 -1.44 -0.21
N PRO A 59 4.36 -2.70 0.17
CA PRO A 59 3.36 -3.53 0.82
C PRO A 59 2.77 -2.83 2.04
N ALA A 60 1.49 -3.04 2.33
CA ALA A 60 0.81 -2.34 3.43
C ALA A 60 1.40 -2.66 4.81
N ASP A 61 1.98 -3.85 4.96
CA ASP A 61 2.64 -4.37 6.16
C ASP A 61 4.12 -3.96 6.31
N ALA A 62 4.69 -3.32 5.29
CA ALA A 62 6.02 -2.71 5.36
C ALA A 62 6.01 -1.33 6.05
N VAL A 63 4.83 -0.78 6.36
CA VAL A 63 4.68 0.54 6.95
C VAL A 63 3.98 0.43 8.29
N ALA A 64 4.72 0.68 9.37
CA ALA A 64 4.18 0.78 10.72
C ALA A 64 3.55 2.15 10.98
N ARG A 65 2.51 2.19 11.81
CA ARG A 65 1.82 3.43 12.19
C ARG A 65 1.87 3.64 13.69
N GLU A 66 2.03 4.91 14.06
CA GLU A 66 2.02 5.34 15.43
C GLU A 66 1.27 6.68 15.55
N GLY A 67 0.01 6.60 15.94
CA GLY A 67 -0.87 7.77 15.93
C GLY A 67 -1.02 8.33 14.51
N ALA A 68 -0.59 9.58 14.32
CA ALA A 68 -0.59 10.25 13.02
C ALA A 68 0.67 9.98 12.18
N GLU A 69 1.70 9.42 12.75
CA GLU A 69 2.98 9.18 12.10
C GLU A 69 3.04 7.79 11.47
N ALA A 70 3.86 7.66 10.43
CA ALA A 70 4.13 6.40 9.76
C ALA A 70 5.63 6.20 9.58
N PHE A 71 6.07 4.95 9.68
CA PHE A 71 7.48 4.58 9.65
C PHE A 71 7.72 3.38 8.77
N VAL A 72 8.86 3.37 8.11
CA VAL A 72 9.43 2.19 7.47
C VAL A 72 10.74 1.83 8.17
N PHE A 73 11.14 0.58 8.05
CA PHE A 73 12.42 0.10 8.57
C PHE A 73 13.31 -0.23 7.39
N THR A 74 14.45 0.46 7.29
CA THR A 74 15.48 0.14 6.31
C THR A 74 16.52 -0.75 6.95
N GLN A 75 16.98 -1.76 6.20
CA GLN A 75 18.06 -2.63 6.63
C GLN A 75 19.36 -2.19 5.99
N ASN A 76 20.39 -2.05 6.80
CA ASN A 76 21.77 -1.84 6.37
C ASN A 76 22.66 -2.86 7.10
N VAL A 77 23.12 -3.90 6.38
CA VAL A 77 23.85 -5.05 6.93
C VAL A 77 23.07 -5.67 8.10
N ASN A 78 23.45 -5.42 9.34
CA ASN A 78 22.86 -5.98 10.56
C ASN A 78 22.01 -4.96 11.35
N THR A 79 21.78 -3.77 10.80
CA THR A 79 21.09 -2.68 11.50
C THR A 79 19.75 -2.37 10.85
N PHE A 80 18.72 -2.18 11.67
CA PHE A 80 17.43 -1.69 11.25
C PHE A 80 17.24 -0.24 11.66
N ASN A 81 17.12 0.64 10.68
CA ASN A 81 16.91 2.07 10.91
C ASN A 81 15.43 2.42 10.71
N ARG A 82 14.83 2.98 11.74
CA ARG A 82 13.46 3.52 11.68
C ARG A 82 13.48 4.85 10.94
N LYS A 83 12.69 4.95 9.86
CA LYS A 83 12.57 6.14 9.02
C LYS A 83 11.12 6.65 9.02
N PRO A 84 10.86 7.89 9.43
CA PRO A 84 9.55 8.50 9.28
C PRO A 84 9.26 8.70 7.79
N VAL A 85 8.02 8.43 7.40
CA VAL A 85 7.57 8.58 5.99
C VAL A 85 6.21 9.23 5.93
N ARG A 86 5.97 9.98 4.86
CA ARG A 86 4.68 10.60 4.59
C ARG A 86 3.82 9.71 3.71
N VAL A 87 2.74 9.18 4.27
CA VAL A 87 1.76 8.37 3.55
C VAL A 87 0.83 9.28 2.77
N LEU A 88 0.72 9.04 1.45
CA LEU A 88 -0.18 9.75 0.55
C LEU A 88 -1.48 8.99 0.34
N ALA A 89 -1.40 7.66 0.18
CA ALA A 89 -2.55 6.79 0.01
C ALA A 89 -2.26 5.41 0.60
N ARG A 90 -3.30 4.70 1.00
CA ARG A 90 -3.19 3.31 1.48
C ARG A 90 -4.42 2.52 1.07
N ASP A 91 -4.21 1.30 0.62
CA ASP A 91 -5.24 0.29 0.46
C ASP A 91 -4.92 -0.96 1.30
N ARG A 92 -5.62 -2.06 1.05
CA ARG A 92 -5.43 -3.31 1.82
C ARG A 92 -4.09 -3.99 1.54
N ARG A 93 -3.45 -3.72 0.43
CA ARG A 93 -2.24 -4.40 -0.04
C ARG A 93 -1.04 -3.48 -0.11
N HIS A 94 -1.27 -2.18 -0.37
CA HIS A 94 -0.22 -1.23 -0.66
C HIS A 94 -0.38 0.05 0.16
N THR A 95 0.76 0.63 0.46
CA THR A 95 0.87 1.99 1.00
C THR A 95 1.73 2.80 0.04
N VAL A 96 1.23 3.94 -0.37
CA VAL A 96 1.92 4.90 -1.22
C VAL A 96 2.53 5.97 -0.33
N ILE A 97 3.84 6.14 -0.40
CA ILE A 97 4.59 7.14 0.37
C ILE A 97 5.23 8.16 -0.56
N ALA A 98 5.38 9.38 -0.07
CA ALA A 98 6.04 10.44 -0.82
C ALA A 98 7.53 10.14 -1.03
N ASN A 99 8.05 10.50 -2.19
CA ASN A 99 9.49 10.52 -2.43
C ASN A 99 10.02 11.93 -2.09
N ASP A 100 10.13 12.20 -0.80
CA ASP A 100 10.56 13.49 -0.22
C ASP A 100 11.98 13.44 0.38
N GLY A 101 12.71 12.37 0.07
CA GLY A 101 14.07 12.16 0.57
C GLY A 101 14.12 11.36 1.89
N SER A 102 13.00 11.06 2.52
CA SER A 102 12.95 10.22 3.72
C SER A 102 13.40 8.78 3.45
N LEU A 103 13.10 8.29 2.25
CA LEU A 103 13.54 6.99 1.74
C LEU A 103 14.32 7.19 0.44
N ILE A 104 15.50 6.59 0.36
CA ILE A 104 16.37 6.67 -0.82
C ILE A 104 16.02 5.52 -1.77
N PRO A 105 15.86 5.77 -3.09
CA PRO A 105 15.67 4.71 -4.07
C PRO A 105 16.77 3.65 -3.99
N GLY A 106 16.39 2.37 -3.99
CA GLY A 106 17.33 1.26 -3.84
C GLY A 106 17.60 0.83 -2.40
N SER A 107 17.04 1.50 -1.39
CA SER A 107 17.13 1.04 0.00
C SER A 107 16.38 -0.27 0.20
N PHE A 108 16.94 -1.17 1.00
CA PHE A 108 16.24 -2.38 1.45
C PHE A 108 15.25 -2.02 2.54
N VAL A 109 13.97 -2.25 2.30
CA VAL A 109 12.88 -2.00 3.25
C VAL A 109 12.36 -3.33 3.78
N VAL A 110 12.20 -3.42 5.09
CA VAL A 110 11.63 -4.60 5.75
C VAL A 110 10.17 -4.73 5.36
N GLN A 111 9.80 -5.91 4.87
CA GLN A 111 8.43 -6.25 4.50
C GLN A 111 7.82 -7.20 5.55
N GLY A 112 6.54 -7.01 5.85
CA GLY A 112 5.77 -7.97 6.65
C GLY A 112 5.96 -7.91 8.18
N SER A 113 6.84 -7.08 8.72
CA SER A 113 7.13 -7.06 10.16
C SER A 113 7.34 -5.66 10.74
N ALA A 114 7.01 -4.61 9.99
CA ALA A 114 7.26 -3.23 10.41
C ALA A 114 6.55 -2.88 11.74
N GLU A 115 5.31 -3.35 11.94
CA GLU A 115 4.56 -3.14 13.18
C GLU A 115 5.18 -3.87 14.39
N GLN A 116 5.75 -5.05 14.16
CA GLN A 116 6.43 -5.81 15.22
C GLN A 116 7.74 -5.12 15.60
N LEU A 117 8.54 -4.71 14.63
CA LEU A 117 9.77 -3.94 14.87
C LEU A 117 9.47 -2.64 15.62
N ASN A 118 8.40 -1.93 15.24
CA ASN A 118 8.00 -0.71 15.93
C ASN A 118 7.62 -0.95 17.38
N ARG A 119 6.94 -2.05 17.67
CA ARG A 119 6.60 -2.45 19.06
C ARG A 119 7.84 -2.86 19.85
N MET A 120 8.74 -3.62 19.24
CA MET A 120 10.00 -4.05 19.88
C MET A 120 10.88 -2.85 20.24
N LEU A 121 11.01 -1.88 19.36
CA LEU A 121 11.76 -0.65 19.64
C LEU A 121 11.16 0.17 20.78
N LYS A 122 9.83 0.13 20.96
CA LYS A 122 9.15 0.80 22.07
C LYS A 122 9.31 0.06 23.41
N SER A 123 9.19 -1.26 23.41
CA SER A 123 9.35 -2.07 24.60
C SER A 123 10.79 -2.07 25.12
N SER A 124 11.77 -1.87 24.23
CA SER A 124 13.18 -1.87 24.57
C SER A 124 13.71 -0.55 25.13
N SER A 125 12.87 0.48 25.22
CA SER A 125 13.14 1.64 26.08
C SER A 125 13.07 1.29 27.57
N GLY A 126 12.73 0.06 27.93
CA GLY A 126 12.77 -0.56 29.24
C GLY A 126 13.08 -2.04 29.11
N ASP A 127 14.18 -2.46 29.59
CA ASP A 127 14.73 -3.78 29.99
C ASP A 127 14.34 -5.11 29.28
N ASP A 128 13.54 -5.14 28.21
CA ASP A 128 13.11 -6.39 27.53
C ASP A 128 13.47 -6.43 26.04
N LEU A 129 14.78 -6.40 25.73
CA LEU A 129 15.26 -6.77 24.41
C LEU A 129 15.31 -8.30 24.25
N PRO A 130 14.90 -8.88 23.10
CA PRO A 130 15.18 -10.28 22.81
C PRO A 130 16.68 -10.56 22.90
N GLU A 131 17.04 -11.72 23.46
CA GLU A 131 18.42 -12.18 23.50
C GLU A 131 19.10 -12.04 22.13
N GLY A 132 20.25 -11.41 22.08
CA GLY A 132 21.02 -11.21 20.85
C GLY A 132 20.80 -9.88 20.11
N TYR A 133 20.08 -8.93 20.71
CA TYR A 133 19.91 -7.59 20.12
C TYR A 133 20.19 -6.48 21.14
N HIS A 134 20.71 -5.34 20.66
CA HIS A 134 20.84 -4.10 21.46
C HIS A 134 20.43 -2.88 20.64
N ILE A 135 20.03 -1.82 21.33
CA ILE A 135 19.64 -0.56 20.73
C ILE A 135 20.75 0.47 20.99
N HIS A 136 21.09 1.21 19.94
CA HIS A 136 21.95 2.38 20.05
C HIS A 136 21.19 3.63 20.47
N ALA A 137 21.91 4.63 20.94
CA ALA A 137 21.34 5.92 21.37
C ALA A 137 20.58 6.68 20.24
N ASP A 138 20.82 6.31 18.97
CA ASP A 138 20.13 6.82 17.79
C ASP A 138 18.83 6.07 17.45
N GLY A 139 18.44 5.08 18.28
CA GLY A 139 17.24 4.26 18.07
C GLY A 139 17.43 3.14 17.05
N SER A 140 18.63 2.83 16.61
CA SER A 140 18.92 1.70 15.74
C SER A 140 19.05 0.40 16.54
N LEU A 141 18.46 -0.70 16.02
CA LEU A 141 18.51 -2.05 16.61
C LEU A 141 19.65 -2.83 15.94
N HIS A 142 20.59 -3.34 16.74
CA HIS A 142 21.69 -4.21 16.30
C HIS A 142 21.49 -5.63 16.77
N LYS A 143 21.82 -6.59 15.91
CA LYS A 143 22.00 -7.97 16.31
C LYS A 143 23.44 -8.11 16.83
N ASN A 144 23.60 -8.70 18.02
CA ASN A 144 24.92 -9.04 18.52
C ASN A 144 25.58 -10.00 17.54
N GLU A 145 26.72 -9.65 16.99
CA GLU A 145 27.56 -10.61 16.29
C GLU A 145 28.08 -11.57 17.34
N ASP A 146 27.81 -12.88 17.20
CA ASP A 146 28.52 -13.91 17.98
C ASP A 146 30.00 -13.75 17.63
N GLU A 147 30.78 -13.19 18.54
CA GLU A 147 32.22 -13.31 18.51
C GLU A 147 32.54 -14.80 18.67
N GLY A 148 32.55 -15.49 17.52
CA GLY A 148 33.06 -16.85 17.41
C GLY A 148 34.51 -16.89 17.83
N LYS A 149 34.73 -17.55 18.93
CA LYS A 149 36.00 -17.96 19.44
C LYS A 149 36.50 -19.20 18.70
#